data_f069650d4727541e848446b080ec8d77
#
_entry.id   f069650d4727541e848446b080ec8d77
#
_cell.length_a   1.000
_cell.length_b   1.000
_cell.length_c   1.000
_cell.angle_alpha   90.00
_cell.angle_beta   90.00
_cell.angle_gamma   90.00
#
_symmetry.space_group_name_H-M   'P 1'
#
loop_
_entity.id
_entity.type
_entity.pdbx_description
1 polymer ?
#
loop_
_entity_poly.entity_id
_entity_poly.type
_entity_poly.pdbx_seq_one_letter_code
_entity_poly.pdbx_strand_id
1 'polypeptide(L)'
;MIKIHFTTTIQAPVNHVFDKMLGLSDKASYEQWTAAFNPTSSFEGNWEKGQKMLFLGVDENGEKGGMISRIVAHDPNRFISIQHYGILKGDVELTEGEEVEEWANGLENYTFEENNGKTTVTVDLDTAEDFLDYMNETYPLALAKLKKMCEK
;
A
#
# COMPACT_ATOMS: atom_id res chain seq x y z
N MET A 1 -10.64 1.26 14.96
CA MET A 1 -9.71 0.57 14.05
C MET A 1 -8.74 -0.31 14.80
N ILE A 2 -8.30 -1.36 14.16
CA ILE A 2 -7.36 -2.32 14.72
C ILE A 2 -6.01 -2.08 14.05
N LYS A 3 -4.93 -2.09 14.85
CA LYS A 3 -3.57 -1.97 14.32
C LYS A 3 -2.96 -3.35 14.14
N ILE A 4 -2.48 -3.62 12.93
CA ILE A 4 -1.77 -4.86 12.62
C ILE A 4 -0.45 -4.52 11.93
N HIS A 5 0.49 -5.45 11.97
CA HIS A 5 1.76 -5.24 11.30
C HIS A 5 2.28 -6.51 10.64
N PHE A 6 3.06 -6.31 9.60
CA PHE A 6 3.69 -7.37 8.83
C PHE A 6 5.14 -6.99 8.59
N THR A 7 6.00 -7.97 8.49
CA THR A 7 7.41 -7.72 8.22
C THR A 7 7.96 -8.76 7.27
N THR A 8 8.93 -8.36 6.45
CA THR A 8 9.66 -9.28 5.59
C THR A 8 11.08 -8.76 5.43
N THR A 9 12.04 -9.68 5.28
CA THR A 9 13.43 -9.33 5.01
C THR A 9 13.76 -9.72 3.57
N ILE A 10 14.24 -8.74 2.80
CA ILE A 10 14.51 -8.87 1.38
C ILE A 10 16.02 -8.76 1.15
N GLN A 11 16.60 -9.71 0.41
CA GLN A 11 18.03 -9.69 0.10
C GLN A 11 18.32 -8.76 -1.07
N ALA A 12 18.17 -7.47 -0.82
CA ALA A 12 18.43 -6.41 -1.79
C ALA A 12 18.66 -5.10 -1.03
N PRO A 13 19.39 -4.14 -1.62
CA PRO A 13 19.62 -2.84 -0.96
C PRO A 13 18.34 -2.03 -0.86
N VAL A 14 18.29 -1.14 0.13
CA VAL A 14 17.07 -0.40 0.47
C VAL A 14 16.56 0.49 -0.67
N ASN A 15 17.46 1.11 -1.43
CA ASN A 15 17.04 1.95 -2.54
C ASN A 15 16.29 1.16 -3.62
N HIS A 16 16.71 -0.09 -3.85
CA HIS A 16 16.05 -0.97 -4.81
C HIS A 16 14.67 -1.41 -4.30
N VAL A 17 14.60 -1.81 -3.02
CA VAL A 17 13.33 -2.24 -2.41
C VAL A 17 12.33 -1.10 -2.35
N PHE A 18 12.78 0.08 -1.93
CA PHE A 18 11.94 1.27 -1.84
C PHE A 18 11.37 1.64 -3.21
N ASP A 19 12.23 1.66 -4.24
CA ASP A 19 11.82 1.95 -5.61
C ASP A 19 10.77 0.96 -6.12
N LYS A 20 11.01 -0.32 -5.91
CA LYS A 20 10.09 -1.37 -6.38
C LYS A 20 8.76 -1.38 -5.64
N MET A 21 8.79 -1.17 -4.33
CA MET A 21 7.56 -1.17 -3.54
C MET A 21 6.64 -0.01 -3.91
N LEU A 22 7.19 1.16 -4.15
CA LEU A 22 6.41 2.34 -4.52
C LEU A 22 6.16 2.46 -6.03
N GLY A 23 6.90 1.75 -6.85
CA GLY A 23 6.80 1.88 -8.30
C GLY A 23 7.32 3.22 -8.80
N LEU A 24 8.41 3.73 -8.20
CA LEU A 24 8.93 5.06 -8.54
C LEU A 24 9.52 5.14 -9.95
N SER A 25 10.39 4.19 -10.31
CA SER A 25 10.97 4.13 -11.65
C SER A 25 10.05 3.48 -12.65
N ASP A 26 9.23 2.52 -12.19
CA ASP A 26 8.32 1.77 -13.04
C ASP A 26 7.08 1.37 -12.22
N LYS A 27 5.96 1.98 -12.54
CA LYS A 27 4.68 1.72 -11.86
C LYS A 27 4.32 0.23 -11.89
N ALA A 28 4.75 -0.50 -12.91
CA ALA A 28 4.46 -1.93 -13.04
C ALA A 28 4.96 -2.73 -11.83
N SER A 29 6.02 -2.30 -11.16
CA SER A 29 6.52 -2.99 -9.97
C SER A 29 5.51 -2.91 -8.81
N TYR A 30 4.88 -1.76 -8.62
CA TYR A 30 3.80 -1.60 -7.63
C TYR A 30 2.61 -2.50 -8.00
N GLU A 31 2.20 -2.48 -9.25
CA GLU A 31 1.07 -3.27 -9.73
C GLU A 31 1.32 -4.77 -9.56
N GLN A 32 2.56 -5.19 -9.71
CA GLN A 32 2.96 -6.58 -9.63
C GLN A 32 2.83 -7.18 -8.22
N TRP A 33 3.33 -6.49 -7.20
CA TRP A 33 3.24 -7.04 -5.85
C TRP A 33 1.84 -6.85 -5.25
N THR A 34 1.16 -5.75 -5.60
CA THR A 34 -0.19 -5.49 -5.10
C THR A 34 -1.26 -6.30 -5.84
N ALA A 35 -0.89 -7.00 -6.90
CA ALA A 35 -1.81 -7.92 -7.58
C ALA A 35 -2.36 -9.01 -6.66
N ALA A 36 -1.68 -9.28 -5.53
CA ALA A 36 -2.19 -10.20 -4.50
C ALA A 36 -3.52 -9.71 -3.92
N PHE A 37 -3.71 -8.38 -3.84
CA PHE A 37 -4.97 -7.79 -3.37
C PHE A 37 -6.02 -7.75 -4.49
N ASN A 38 -5.59 -7.36 -5.68
CA ASN A 38 -6.47 -7.27 -6.85
C ASN A 38 -5.58 -7.30 -8.11
N PRO A 39 -5.85 -8.21 -9.07
CA PRO A 39 -5.05 -8.31 -10.30
C PRO A 39 -4.97 -7.00 -11.09
N THR A 40 -5.92 -6.09 -10.89
CA THR A 40 -5.97 -4.79 -11.58
C THR A 40 -5.47 -3.65 -10.72
N SER A 41 -4.84 -3.95 -9.57
CA SER A 41 -4.33 -2.95 -8.64
C SER A 41 -3.36 -1.97 -9.31
N SER A 42 -3.57 -0.68 -9.09
CA SER A 42 -2.73 0.39 -9.62
C SER A 42 -2.89 1.63 -8.75
N PHE A 43 -2.21 2.71 -9.12
CA PHE A 43 -2.42 3.99 -8.44
C PHE A 43 -2.33 5.15 -9.43
N GLU A 44 -2.90 6.29 -9.04
CA GLU A 44 -2.74 7.57 -9.70
C GLU A 44 -2.29 8.59 -8.67
N GLY A 45 -1.45 9.54 -9.07
CA GLY A 45 -0.85 10.54 -8.20
C GLY A 45 0.64 10.30 -8.03
N ASN A 46 1.21 10.96 -7.03
CA ASN A 46 2.63 10.77 -6.73
C ASN A 46 2.84 10.64 -5.21
N TRP A 47 4.00 10.13 -4.83
CA TRP A 47 4.31 9.80 -3.44
C TRP A 47 4.84 10.97 -2.61
N GLU A 48 4.83 12.18 -3.16
CA GLU A 48 5.32 13.36 -2.44
C GLU A 48 4.42 13.71 -1.26
N LYS A 49 5.02 14.16 -0.17
CA LYS A 49 4.29 14.57 1.04
C LYS A 49 3.22 15.61 0.70
N GLY A 50 2.01 15.38 1.18
CA GLY A 50 0.88 16.26 0.99
C GLY A 50 0.05 15.96 -0.27
N GLN A 51 0.54 15.08 -1.13
CA GLN A 51 -0.15 14.78 -2.39
C GLN A 51 -1.28 13.77 -2.20
N LYS A 52 -2.35 13.98 -2.97
CA LYS A 52 -3.47 13.06 -3.05
C LYS A 52 -3.08 11.88 -3.93
N MET A 53 -3.45 10.68 -3.51
CA MET A 53 -3.28 9.47 -4.29
C MET A 53 -4.59 8.71 -4.37
N LEU A 54 -4.82 8.07 -5.51
CA LEU A 54 -5.91 7.13 -5.70
C LEU A 54 -5.29 5.74 -5.84
N PHE A 55 -5.66 4.83 -4.93
CA PHE A 55 -5.27 3.43 -5.04
C PHE A 55 -6.44 2.67 -5.64
N LEU A 56 -6.26 2.14 -6.84
CA LEU A 56 -7.33 1.72 -7.75
C LEU A 56 -7.36 0.21 -7.98
N GLY A 57 -8.54 -0.27 -8.30
CA GLY A 57 -8.74 -1.63 -8.75
C GLY A 57 -10.13 -1.75 -9.38
N VAL A 58 -10.35 -2.86 -10.07
CA VAL A 58 -11.62 -3.15 -10.71
C VAL A 58 -12.21 -4.37 -10.03
N ASP A 59 -13.48 -4.31 -9.65
CA ASP A 59 -14.15 -5.42 -8.97
C ASP A 59 -14.60 -6.51 -9.96
N GLU A 60 -15.26 -7.56 -9.44
CA GLU A 60 -15.73 -8.69 -10.23
C GLU A 60 -16.73 -8.28 -11.34
N ASN A 61 -17.42 -7.17 -11.13
CA ASN A 61 -18.42 -6.66 -12.07
C ASN A 61 -17.83 -5.67 -13.07
N GLY A 62 -16.52 -5.45 -13.04
CA GLY A 62 -15.85 -4.50 -13.91
C GLY A 62 -15.97 -3.05 -13.48
N GLU A 63 -16.45 -2.81 -12.26
CA GLU A 63 -16.55 -1.45 -11.73
C GLU A 63 -15.24 -0.99 -11.11
N LYS A 64 -14.80 0.20 -11.50
CA LYS A 64 -13.62 0.85 -10.95
C LYS A 64 -13.91 1.31 -9.52
N GLY A 65 -12.95 1.10 -8.64
CA GLY A 65 -13.06 1.55 -7.25
C GLY A 65 -11.69 1.68 -6.64
N GLY A 66 -11.65 2.04 -5.37
CA GLY A 66 -10.40 2.14 -4.66
C GLY A 66 -10.48 3.06 -3.47
N MET A 67 -9.29 3.47 -3.02
CA MET A 67 -9.17 4.33 -1.84
C MET A 67 -8.59 5.68 -2.22
N ILE A 68 -9.14 6.71 -1.59
CA ILE A 68 -8.64 8.08 -1.72
C ILE A 68 -7.72 8.32 -0.53
N SER A 69 -6.50 8.72 -0.81
CA SER A 69 -5.47 8.78 0.22
C SER A 69 -4.59 10.02 0.07
N ARG A 70 -3.80 10.27 1.10
CA ARG A 70 -2.84 11.37 1.15
C ARG A 70 -1.55 10.86 1.71
N ILE A 71 -0.43 11.30 1.15
CA ILE A 71 0.88 10.97 1.68
C ILE A 71 1.16 11.96 2.81
N VAL A 72 1.25 11.47 4.04
CA VAL A 72 1.49 12.32 5.22
C VAL A 72 2.95 12.35 5.63
N ALA A 73 3.76 11.42 5.15
CA ALA A 73 5.21 11.42 5.35
C ALA A 73 5.92 10.68 4.23
N HIS A 74 7.05 11.19 3.80
CA HIS A 74 7.91 10.57 2.79
C HIS A 74 9.36 10.88 3.13
N ASP A 75 10.07 9.91 3.70
CA ASP A 75 11.49 9.98 3.96
C ASP A 75 12.15 8.92 3.06
N PRO A 76 12.87 9.34 2.01
CA PRO A 76 13.41 8.42 1.00
C PRO A 76 14.23 7.28 1.60
N ASN A 77 13.93 6.06 1.17
CA ASN A 77 14.59 4.83 1.59
C ASN A 77 14.40 4.49 3.08
N ARG A 78 13.49 5.16 3.77
CA ARG A 78 13.28 4.94 5.22
C ARG A 78 11.83 4.78 5.61
N PHE A 79 10.94 5.66 5.14
CA PHE A 79 9.57 5.69 5.66
C PHE A 79 8.58 6.32 4.70
N ILE A 80 7.42 5.70 4.57
CA ILE A 80 6.26 6.24 3.87
C ILE A 80 5.05 6.08 4.78
N SER A 81 4.26 7.14 4.93
CA SER A 81 2.98 7.07 5.63
C SER A 81 1.86 7.49 4.71
N ILE A 82 0.89 6.61 4.56
CA ILE A 82 -0.28 6.80 3.71
C ILE A 82 -1.51 6.91 4.62
N GLN A 83 -2.25 8.01 4.49
CA GLN A 83 -3.50 8.19 5.23
C GLN A 83 -4.66 7.98 4.28
N HIS A 84 -5.48 6.97 4.56
CA HIS A 84 -6.67 6.68 3.77
C HIS A 84 -7.85 7.46 4.35
N TYR A 85 -8.51 8.30 3.54
CA TYR A 85 -9.59 9.15 4.04
C TYR A 85 -10.87 9.08 3.22
N GLY A 86 -10.92 8.30 2.16
CA GLY A 86 -12.12 8.19 1.33
C GLY A 86 -12.14 6.94 0.48
N ILE A 87 -13.27 6.74 -0.19
CA ILE A 87 -13.49 5.63 -1.12
C ILE A 87 -13.84 6.22 -2.49
N LEU A 88 -13.30 5.61 -3.54
CA LEU A 88 -13.71 5.90 -4.91
C LEU A 88 -14.66 4.78 -5.35
N LYS A 89 -15.87 5.17 -5.77
CA LYS A 89 -16.86 4.26 -6.38
C LYS A 89 -17.14 4.73 -7.80
N GLY A 90 -16.58 4.03 -8.80
CA GLY A 90 -16.61 4.50 -10.17
C GLY A 90 -15.89 5.84 -10.25
N ASP A 91 -16.59 6.88 -10.64
CA ASP A 91 -16.06 8.25 -10.71
C ASP A 91 -16.46 9.10 -9.49
N VAL A 92 -17.14 8.52 -8.51
CA VAL A 92 -17.63 9.25 -7.34
C VAL A 92 -16.67 9.08 -6.16
N GLU A 93 -16.25 10.22 -5.60
CA GLU A 93 -15.40 10.26 -4.40
C GLU A 93 -16.27 10.43 -3.16
N LEU A 94 -16.15 9.48 -2.23
CA LEU A 94 -16.85 9.52 -0.94
C LEU A 94 -15.83 9.73 0.17
N THR A 95 -15.90 10.89 0.85
CA THR A 95 -14.95 11.23 1.91
C THR A 95 -15.62 11.33 3.29
N GLU A 96 -16.93 11.10 3.37
CA GLU A 96 -17.69 11.13 4.61
C GLU A 96 -18.85 10.15 4.52
N GLY A 97 -19.52 9.87 5.66
CA GLY A 97 -20.63 8.94 5.74
C GLY A 97 -20.24 7.59 6.32
N GLU A 98 -21.25 6.74 6.55
CA GLU A 98 -21.05 5.46 7.23
C GLU A 98 -20.03 4.53 6.57
N GLU A 99 -19.95 4.53 5.24
CA GLU A 99 -19.03 3.66 4.51
C GLU A 99 -17.57 4.01 4.76
N VAL A 100 -17.30 5.23 5.19
CA VAL A 100 -15.96 5.76 5.38
C VAL A 100 -15.57 5.85 6.85
N GLU A 101 -16.53 6.12 7.73
CA GLU A 101 -16.28 6.42 9.14
C GLU A 101 -15.49 5.36 9.91
N GLU A 102 -15.70 4.09 9.63
CA GLU A 102 -15.05 3.00 10.36
C GLU A 102 -13.54 2.92 10.14
N TRP A 103 -13.04 3.45 9.03
CA TRP A 103 -11.63 3.33 8.68
C TRP A 103 -11.00 4.65 8.23
N ALA A 104 -11.80 5.73 8.16
CA ALA A 104 -11.29 7.03 7.74
C ALA A 104 -10.12 7.49 8.62
N ASN A 105 -9.12 8.07 7.95
CA ASN A 105 -7.87 8.55 8.57
C ASN A 105 -6.96 7.45 9.11
N GLY A 106 -7.25 6.20 8.81
CA GLY A 106 -6.35 5.09 9.12
C GLY A 106 -5.05 5.22 8.34
N LEU A 107 -3.96 4.80 8.96
CA LEU A 107 -2.62 4.89 8.36
C LEU A 107 -2.16 3.54 7.84
N GLU A 108 -1.43 3.59 6.73
CA GLU A 108 -0.68 2.46 6.20
C GLU A 108 0.76 2.94 6.07
N ASN A 109 1.63 2.44 6.93
CA ASN A 109 3.01 2.91 7.02
C ASN A 109 3.98 1.83 6.55
N TYR A 110 4.96 2.22 5.73
CA TYR A 110 6.04 1.35 5.30
C TYR A 110 7.34 1.87 5.91
N THR A 111 8.01 1.02 6.68
CA THR A 111 9.32 1.34 7.26
C THR A 111 10.38 0.43 6.62
N PHE A 112 11.50 1.02 6.22
CA PHE A 112 12.58 0.33 5.52
C PHE A 112 13.88 0.47 6.32
N GLU A 113 14.52 -0.64 6.63
CA GLU A 113 15.80 -0.67 7.33
C GLU A 113 16.77 -1.60 6.62
N GLU A 114 17.91 -1.07 6.19
CA GLU A 114 18.94 -1.89 5.55
C GLU A 114 20.02 -2.28 6.56
N ASN A 115 20.44 -3.54 6.49
CA ASN A 115 21.49 -4.09 7.33
C ASN A 115 22.26 -5.14 6.54
N ASN A 116 23.53 -4.87 6.26
CA ASN A 116 24.40 -5.78 5.51
C ASN A 116 23.86 -6.19 4.14
N GLY A 117 23.29 -5.22 3.42
CA GLY A 117 22.75 -5.45 2.07
C GLY A 117 21.37 -6.10 2.04
N LYS A 118 20.75 -6.28 3.19
CA LYS A 118 19.39 -6.82 3.31
C LYS A 118 18.48 -5.73 3.85
N THR A 119 17.26 -5.66 3.33
CA THR A 119 16.29 -4.67 3.76
C THR A 119 15.14 -5.33 4.48
N THR A 120 14.85 -4.88 5.69
CA THR A 120 13.65 -5.29 6.42
C THR A 120 12.57 -4.26 6.12
N VAL A 121 11.44 -4.74 5.59
CA VAL A 121 10.26 -3.92 5.34
C VAL A 121 9.24 -4.24 6.41
N THR A 122 8.77 -3.23 7.12
CA THR A 122 7.69 -3.37 8.09
C THR A 122 6.50 -2.56 7.63
N VAL A 123 5.33 -3.19 7.59
CA VAL A 123 4.07 -2.52 7.28
C VAL A 123 3.25 -2.45 8.55
N ASP A 124 2.89 -1.23 8.97
CA ASP A 124 1.98 -0.99 10.09
C ASP A 124 0.68 -0.46 9.50
N LEU A 125 -0.42 -1.14 9.76
CA LEU A 125 -1.69 -0.88 9.11
C LEU A 125 -2.81 -0.71 10.12
N ASP A 126 -3.57 0.38 9.98
CA ASP A 126 -4.84 0.56 10.68
C ASP A 126 -5.94 -0.02 9.78
N THR A 127 -6.70 -1.00 10.27
CA THR A 127 -7.77 -1.62 9.48
C THR A 127 -9.05 -1.70 10.27
N ALA A 128 -10.18 -1.70 9.56
CA ALA A 128 -11.47 -2.00 10.16
C ALA A 128 -11.54 -3.49 10.45
N GLU A 129 -12.30 -3.86 11.49
CA GLU A 129 -12.45 -5.26 11.90
C GLU A 129 -12.91 -6.16 10.77
N ASP A 130 -13.80 -5.68 9.92
CA ASP A 130 -14.36 -6.44 8.79
C ASP A 130 -13.29 -6.87 7.77
N PHE A 131 -12.17 -6.16 7.70
CA PHE A 131 -11.09 -6.46 6.75
C PHE A 131 -9.90 -7.17 7.39
N LEU A 132 -9.96 -7.41 8.71
CA LEU A 132 -8.83 -7.97 9.45
C LEU A 132 -8.35 -9.30 8.88
N ASP A 133 -9.27 -10.25 8.68
CA ASP A 133 -8.93 -11.57 8.15
C ASP A 133 -8.37 -11.49 6.74
N TYR A 134 -8.98 -10.65 5.90
CA TYR A 134 -8.52 -10.43 4.53
C TYR A 134 -7.08 -9.90 4.52
N MET A 135 -6.79 -8.90 5.35
CA MET A 135 -5.45 -8.31 5.41
C MET A 135 -4.41 -9.31 5.95
N ASN A 136 -4.78 -10.08 6.98
CA ASN A 136 -3.88 -11.08 7.55
C ASN A 136 -3.56 -12.22 6.57
N GLU A 137 -4.46 -12.53 5.65
CA GLU A 137 -4.24 -13.54 4.62
C GLU A 137 -3.49 -12.98 3.41
N THR A 138 -3.80 -11.75 3.02
CA THR A 138 -3.36 -11.20 1.75
C THR A 138 -2.02 -10.46 1.84
N TYR A 139 -1.79 -9.68 2.90
CA TYR A 139 -0.55 -8.90 3.01
C TYR A 139 0.71 -9.76 3.00
N PRO A 140 0.75 -10.90 3.71
CA PRO A 140 1.92 -11.78 3.61
C PRO A 140 2.19 -12.28 2.19
N LEU A 141 1.15 -12.56 1.41
CA LEU A 141 1.30 -12.98 0.01
C LEU A 141 1.85 -11.85 -0.86
N ALA A 142 1.36 -10.63 -0.63
CA ALA A 142 1.82 -9.45 -1.35
C ALA A 142 3.29 -9.17 -1.05
N LEU A 143 3.69 -9.23 0.21
CA LEU A 143 5.08 -9.01 0.60
C LEU A 143 6.00 -10.12 0.08
N ALA A 144 5.52 -11.37 0.00
CA ALA A 144 6.27 -12.46 -0.62
C ALA A 144 6.52 -12.19 -2.10
N LYS A 145 5.55 -11.63 -2.82
CA LYS A 145 5.73 -11.22 -4.22
C LYS A 145 6.79 -10.11 -4.34
N LEU A 146 6.73 -9.10 -3.47
CA LEU A 146 7.70 -8.02 -3.46
C LEU A 146 9.12 -8.55 -3.22
N LYS A 147 9.27 -9.43 -2.23
CA LYS A 147 10.54 -10.07 -1.92
C LYS A 147 11.11 -10.79 -3.14
N LYS A 148 10.30 -11.60 -3.78
CA LYS A 148 10.72 -12.36 -4.97
C LYS A 148 11.14 -11.44 -6.12
N MET A 149 10.42 -10.35 -6.32
CA MET A 149 10.74 -9.36 -7.35
C MET A 149 12.07 -8.67 -7.10
N CYS A 150 12.34 -8.32 -5.84
CA CYS A 150 13.54 -7.58 -5.48
C CYS A 150 14.80 -8.43 -5.43
N GLU A 151 14.66 -9.73 -5.19
CA GLU A 151 15.79 -10.66 -5.06
C GLU A 151 16.30 -11.25 -6.37
N LYS A 152 15.71 -10.84 -7.47
CA LYS A 152 16.16 -11.30 -8.79
C LYS A 152 17.44 -10.62 -9.22
#